data_abe68148a0313da31f7a77b2dcd82ebe
#
_entry.id   abe68148a0313da31f7a77b2dcd82ebe
#
_cell.length_a   1.000
_cell.length_b   1.000
_cell.length_c   1.000
_cell.angle_alpha   90.00
_cell.angle_beta   90.00
_cell.angle_gamma   90.00
#
_symmetry.space_group_name_H-M   'P 1'
#
loop_
_entity.id
_entity.type
_entity.pdbx_description
1 polymer ?
#
loop_
_entity_poly.entity_id
_entity_poly.type
_entity_poly.pdbx_seq_one_letter_code
_entity_poly.pdbx_strand_id
1 'polypeptide(L)'
;IVSVFQDMYADLGVYPEFISALGVMGRDGNVLKRMNGHNSAERARVKTGTLNSVSALSGYFQSADGERFAFSILMNDLKCSNGQAKRLQDRIVREGLKFKRMNVTTDFN
;
A
#
# COMPACT_ATOMS: atom_id res chain seq x y z
N ILE A 1 -1.71 13.29 1.83
CA ILE A 1 -0.67 12.23 1.84
C ILE A 1 -0.39 11.69 0.44
N VAL A 2 -1.42 11.35 -0.31
CA VAL A 2 -1.22 10.84 -1.68
C VAL A 2 -0.46 11.85 -2.53
N SER A 3 -0.76 13.15 -2.40
CA SER A 3 -0.03 14.20 -3.12
C SER A 3 1.45 14.20 -2.79
N VAL A 4 1.81 13.98 -1.52
CA VAL A 4 3.21 13.89 -1.11
C VAL A 4 3.89 12.71 -1.79
N PHE A 5 3.24 11.55 -1.82
CA PHE A 5 3.78 10.37 -2.48
C PHE A 5 3.96 10.59 -3.98
N GLN A 6 3.01 11.26 -4.62
CA GLN A 6 3.11 11.58 -6.04
C GLN A 6 4.28 12.52 -6.31
N ASP A 7 4.45 13.56 -5.48
CA ASP A 7 5.54 14.52 -5.62
C ASP A 7 6.91 13.85 -5.42
N MET A 8 7.01 12.97 -4.43
CA MET A 8 8.27 12.25 -4.18
C MET A 8 8.59 11.29 -5.32
N TYR A 9 7.59 10.64 -5.88
CA TYR A 9 7.79 9.74 -7.01
C TYR A 9 8.34 10.47 -8.23
N ALA A 10 7.87 11.69 -8.46
CA ALA A 10 8.28 12.49 -9.62
C ALA A 10 9.69 13.08 -9.46
N ASP A 11 10.27 13.06 -8.26
CA ASP A 11 11.57 13.68 -7.98
C ASP A 11 12.66 12.62 -7.95
N LEU A 12 13.40 12.51 -9.04
CA LEU A 12 14.47 11.52 -9.17
C LEU A 12 15.60 11.69 -8.15
N GLY A 13 15.76 12.89 -7.61
CA GLY A 13 16.78 13.16 -6.59
C GLY A 13 16.39 12.68 -5.19
N VAL A 14 15.11 12.46 -4.95
CA VAL A 14 14.59 12.14 -3.63
C VAL A 14 13.95 10.74 -3.58
N TYR A 15 13.32 10.32 -4.66
CA TYR A 15 12.50 9.10 -4.66
C TYR A 15 13.25 7.83 -4.20
N PRO A 16 14.49 7.57 -4.65
CA PRO A 16 15.17 6.33 -4.22
C PRO A 16 15.34 6.24 -2.72
N GLU A 17 15.71 7.35 -2.06
CA GLU A 17 15.85 7.39 -0.61
C GLU A 17 14.49 7.33 0.07
N PHE A 18 13.52 8.02 -0.47
CA PHE A 18 12.17 8.05 0.09
C PHE A 18 11.55 6.65 0.08
N ILE A 19 11.59 5.96 -1.04
CA ILE A 19 11.01 4.62 -1.14
C ILE A 19 11.77 3.61 -0.25
N SER A 20 13.06 3.80 -0.09
CA SER A 20 13.87 2.93 0.78
C SER A 20 13.53 3.10 2.25
N ALA A 21 13.01 4.25 2.63
CA ALA A 21 12.59 4.52 4.01
C ALA A 21 11.25 3.86 4.36
N LEU A 22 10.49 3.42 3.35
CA LEU A 22 9.22 2.72 3.58
C LEU A 22 9.46 1.24 3.81
N GLY A 23 8.64 0.63 4.66
CA GLY A 23 8.73 -0.80 4.93
C GLY A 23 8.21 -1.65 3.77
N VAL A 24 8.92 -2.71 3.47
CA VAL A 24 8.43 -3.72 2.52
C VAL A 24 7.44 -4.61 3.25
N MET A 25 6.19 -4.60 2.81
CA MET A 25 5.14 -5.35 3.47
C MET A 25 5.46 -6.85 3.47
N GLY A 26 5.31 -7.48 4.63
CA GLY A 26 5.64 -8.89 4.81
C GLY A 26 7.12 -9.17 5.05
N ARG A 27 8.00 -8.14 5.04
CA ARG A 27 9.44 -8.33 5.23
C ARG A 27 10.06 -7.45 6.30
N ASP A 28 9.62 -6.21 6.44
CA ASP A 28 10.34 -5.22 7.25
C ASP A 28 9.54 -4.77 8.48
N GLY A 29 10.25 -4.59 9.59
CA GLY A 29 9.82 -3.85 10.77
C GLY A 29 8.38 -4.11 11.21
N ASN A 30 7.61 -3.05 11.33
CA ASN A 30 6.23 -3.10 11.81
C ASN A 30 5.29 -3.88 10.89
N VAL A 31 5.67 -4.08 9.64
CA VAL A 31 4.82 -4.75 8.66
C VAL A 31 5.32 -6.15 8.32
N LEU A 32 6.29 -6.66 9.09
CA LEU A 32 6.87 -7.99 8.87
C LEU A 32 5.81 -9.09 8.83
N LYS A 33 4.83 -9.02 9.73
CA LYS A 33 3.79 -10.05 9.86
C LYS A 33 2.53 -9.74 9.04
N ARG A 34 2.53 -8.63 8.32
CA ARG A 34 1.36 -8.22 7.54
C ARG A 34 1.37 -8.95 6.20
N MET A 35 0.21 -9.52 5.84
CA MET A 35 0.06 -10.31 4.61
C MET A 35 1.07 -11.45 4.49
N ASN A 36 1.47 -12.00 5.63
CA ASN A 36 2.43 -13.08 5.69
C ASN A 36 1.94 -14.27 4.87
N GLY A 37 2.82 -14.83 4.04
CA GLY A 37 2.47 -15.91 3.14
C GLY A 37 1.84 -15.48 1.82
N HIS A 38 1.61 -14.19 1.63
CA HIS A 38 1.07 -13.66 0.37
C HIS A 38 2.23 -13.26 -0.55
N ASN A 39 2.40 -13.98 -1.64
CA ASN A 39 3.57 -13.83 -2.51
C ASN A 39 3.77 -12.45 -3.10
N SER A 40 2.70 -11.69 -3.27
CA SER A 40 2.76 -10.37 -3.89
C SER A 40 2.94 -9.23 -2.88
N ALA A 41 2.98 -9.53 -1.56
CA ALA A 41 3.08 -8.50 -0.53
C ALA A 41 4.31 -7.61 -0.71
N GLU A 42 5.40 -8.16 -1.21
CA GLU A 42 6.65 -7.42 -1.42
C GLU A 42 6.53 -6.28 -2.43
N ARG A 43 5.47 -6.25 -3.22
CA ARG A 43 5.22 -5.15 -4.15
C ARG A 43 4.60 -3.93 -3.47
N ALA A 44 4.39 -3.97 -2.15
CA ALA A 44 3.88 -2.84 -1.39
C ALA A 44 4.98 -2.28 -0.48
N ARG A 45 5.17 -0.98 -0.54
CA ARG A 45 6.09 -0.22 0.32
C ARG A 45 5.27 0.77 1.11
N VAL A 46 5.28 0.64 2.44
CA VAL A 46 4.27 1.29 3.26
C VAL A 46 4.84 1.99 4.49
N LYS A 47 4.05 2.94 5.00
CA LYS A 47 4.24 3.58 6.30
C LYS A 47 2.96 3.41 7.09
N THR A 48 3.10 2.92 8.32
CA THR A 48 1.99 2.73 9.25
C THR A 48 1.87 3.92 10.19
N GLY A 49 0.68 4.10 10.74
CA GLY A 49 0.43 5.03 11.84
C GLY A 49 -0.70 4.49 12.69
N THR A 50 -0.50 4.46 14.01
CA THR A 50 -1.50 3.97 14.94
C THR A 50 -1.55 4.87 16.17
N LEU A 51 -2.72 5.39 16.48
CA LEU A 51 -3.03 6.11 17.70
C LEU A 51 -4.34 5.55 18.24
N ASN A 52 -4.81 6.06 19.39
CA ASN A 52 -6.10 5.64 19.93
C ASN A 52 -7.20 5.90 18.89
N SER A 53 -7.97 4.87 18.59
CA SER A 53 -9.10 4.92 17.65
C SER A 53 -8.72 5.37 16.23
N VAL A 54 -7.41 5.37 15.88
CA VAL A 54 -6.95 5.75 14.55
C VAL A 54 -5.94 4.73 14.07
N SER A 55 -6.11 4.25 12.85
CA SER A 55 -5.14 3.39 12.19
C SER A 55 -4.97 3.84 10.75
N ALA A 56 -3.74 3.97 10.32
CA ALA A 56 -3.43 4.45 8.98
C ALA A 56 -2.40 3.55 8.30
N LEU A 57 -2.55 3.41 7.00
CA LEU A 57 -1.58 2.74 6.15
C LEU A 57 -1.51 3.51 4.84
N SER A 58 -0.33 3.92 4.45
CA SER A 58 -0.14 4.64 3.19
C SER A 58 1.19 4.24 2.55
N GLY A 59 1.29 4.46 1.26
CA GLY A 59 2.51 4.12 0.53
C GLY A 59 2.26 3.92 -0.95
N TYR A 60 3.03 2.99 -1.50
CA TYR A 60 2.97 2.61 -2.92
C TYR A 60 2.75 1.12 -3.03
N PHE A 61 2.06 0.70 -4.08
CA PHE A 61 2.06 -0.70 -4.47
C PHE A 61 2.13 -0.82 -5.99
N GLN A 62 2.58 -1.98 -6.45
CA GLN A 62 2.60 -2.32 -7.85
C GLN A 62 1.54 -3.39 -8.10
N SER A 63 0.63 -3.13 -9.02
CA SER A 63 -0.43 -4.05 -9.38
C SER A 63 0.10 -5.27 -10.15
N ALA A 64 -0.78 -6.22 -10.43
CA ALA A 64 -0.40 -7.45 -11.11
C ALA A 64 0.12 -7.21 -12.54
N ASP A 65 -0.34 -6.15 -13.18
CA ASP A 65 0.14 -5.77 -14.52
C ASP A 65 1.27 -4.73 -14.50
N GLY A 66 1.89 -4.51 -13.35
CA GLY A 66 3.07 -3.67 -13.21
C GLY A 66 2.81 -2.19 -13.05
N GLU A 67 1.56 -1.77 -12.95
CA GLU A 67 1.22 -0.36 -12.74
C GLU A 67 1.46 0.03 -11.29
N ARG A 68 2.03 1.22 -11.06
CA ARG A 68 2.33 1.71 -9.71
C ARG A 68 1.27 2.68 -9.24
N PHE A 69 0.85 2.50 -7.99
CA PHE A 69 -0.15 3.33 -7.35
C PHE A 69 0.38 3.87 -6.03
N ALA A 70 0.05 5.13 -5.75
CA ALA A 70 0.16 5.68 -4.40
C ALA A 70 -1.19 5.55 -3.73
N PHE A 71 -1.20 5.24 -2.44
CA PHE A 71 -2.44 5.06 -1.70
C PHE A 71 -2.35 5.59 -0.28
N SER A 72 -3.50 5.88 0.29
CA SER A 72 -3.61 6.23 1.69
C SER A 72 -4.93 5.69 2.24
N ILE A 73 -4.85 4.95 3.32
CA ILE A 73 -6.00 4.42 4.05
C ILE A 73 -5.95 5.02 5.45
N LEU A 74 -6.96 5.80 5.79
CA LEU A 74 -7.08 6.40 7.11
C LEU A 74 -8.38 5.94 7.74
N MET A 75 -8.27 5.30 8.90
CA MET A 75 -9.42 4.79 9.65
C MET A 75 -9.45 5.50 11.00
N ASN A 76 -10.44 6.36 11.17
CA ASN A 76 -10.62 7.10 12.42
C ASN A 76 -11.85 6.61 13.16
N ASP A 77 -11.97 7.03 14.43
CA ASP A 77 -13.14 6.75 15.27
C ASP A 77 -13.45 5.25 15.27
N LEU A 78 -12.40 4.45 15.44
CA LEU A 78 -12.52 3.00 15.33
C LEU A 78 -13.35 2.44 16.49
N LYS A 79 -14.35 1.66 16.12
CA LYS A 79 -15.17 0.88 17.05
C LYS A 79 -14.70 -0.58 17.12
N CYS A 80 -13.76 -0.96 16.28
CA CYS A 80 -13.17 -2.29 16.25
C CYS A 80 -11.73 -2.27 16.78
N SER A 81 -11.14 -3.44 16.98
CA SER A 81 -9.76 -3.54 17.42
C SER A 81 -8.79 -3.09 16.33
N ASN A 82 -7.57 -2.71 16.74
CA ASN A 82 -6.50 -2.39 15.80
C ASN A 82 -6.18 -3.57 14.88
N GLY A 83 -6.28 -4.79 15.40
CA GLY A 83 -6.06 -6.00 14.60
C GLY A 83 -7.07 -6.14 13.47
N GLN A 84 -8.34 -5.84 13.75
CA GLN A 84 -9.37 -5.88 12.72
C GLN A 84 -9.17 -4.78 11.67
N ALA A 85 -8.78 -3.58 12.11
CA ALA A 85 -8.49 -2.47 11.20
C ALA A 85 -7.33 -2.84 10.27
N LYS A 86 -6.27 -3.43 10.82
CA LYS A 86 -5.10 -3.84 10.03
C LYS A 86 -5.47 -4.93 9.01
N ARG A 87 -6.31 -5.87 9.39
CA ARG A 87 -6.77 -6.91 8.45
C ARG A 87 -7.56 -6.32 7.29
N LEU A 88 -8.39 -5.32 7.56
CA LEU A 88 -9.14 -4.65 6.50
C LEU A 88 -8.20 -3.89 5.56
N GLN A 89 -7.22 -3.17 6.12
CA GLN A 89 -6.21 -2.49 5.33
C GLN A 89 -5.46 -3.48 4.43
N ASP A 90 -5.07 -4.62 4.98
CA ASP A 90 -4.36 -5.67 4.23
C ASP A 90 -5.21 -6.21 3.09
N ARG A 91 -6.51 -6.38 3.31
CA ARG A 91 -7.42 -6.82 2.25
C ARG A 91 -7.52 -5.80 1.13
N ILE A 92 -7.57 -4.52 1.46
CA ILE A 92 -7.62 -3.45 0.46
C ILE A 92 -6.35 -3.46 -0.39
N VAL A 93 -5.19 -3.55 0.26
CA VAL A 93 -3.91 -3.60 -0.46
C VAL A 93 -3.81 -4.86 -1.31
N ARG A 94 -4.26 -5.99 -0.78
CA ARG A 94 -4.25 -7.26 -1.53
C ARG A 94 -5.06 -7.17 -2.81
N GLU A 95 -6.22 -6.54 -2.74
CA GLU A 95 -7.04 -6.34 -3.95
C GLU A 95 -6.33 -5.43 -4.95
N GLY A 96 -5.64 -4.40 -4.46
CA GLY A 96 -4.82 -3.54 -5.33
C GLY A 96 -3.70 -4.31 -6.01
N LEU A 97 -3.04 -5.21 -5.27
CA LEU A 97 -1.94 -6.01 -5.82
C LEU A 97 -2.41 -6.96 -6.93
N LYS A 98 -3.66 -7.37 -6.89
CA LYS A 98 -4.25 -8.24 -7.90
C LYS A 98 -4.80 -7.48 -9.10
N PHE A 99 -4.90 -6.17 -9.00
CA PHE A 99 -5.55 -5.34 -10.00
C PHE A 99 -4.85 -5.44 -11.35
N LYS A 100 -5.66 -5.55 -12.40
CA LYS A 100 -5.22 -5.48 -13.79
C LYS A 100 -6.21 -4.59 -14.54
N ARG A 101 -5.67 -3.70 -15.36
CA ARG A 101 -6.55 -2.90 -16.20
C ARG A 101 -7.16 -3.77 -17.27
N MET A 102 -8.47 -3.59 -17.47
CA MET A 102 -9.12 -4.22 -18.60
C MET A 102 -8.58 -3.58 -19.89
N ASN A 103 -8.15 -4.41 -20.82
CA ASN A 103 -7.70 -3.90 -22.11
C ASN A 103 -8.90 -3.69 -23.02
N VAL A 104 -9.51 -2.52 -22.90
CA VAL A 104 -10.73 -2.17 -23.64
C VAL A 104 -10.50 -2.19 -25.14
N THR A 105 -9.29 -1.83 -25.59
CA THR A 105 -8.94 -1.84 -27.01
C THR A 105 -9.05 -3.23 -27.63
N THR A 106 -8.69 -4.25 -26.86
CA THR A 106 -8.80 -5.63 -27.32
C THR A 106 -10.23 -6.08 -27.49
N ASP A 107 -11.13 -5.55 -26.66
CA ASP A 107 -12.54 -5.94 -26.67
C ASP A 107 -13.28 -5.48 -27.93
N PHE A 108 -12.73 -4.49 -28.63
CA PHE A 108 -13.33 -3.93 -29.82
C PHE A 108 -12.73 -4.48 -31.12
N ASN A 109 -11.77 -5.35 -31.01
CA ASN A 109 -11.13 -5.99 -32.16
C ASN A 109 -11.67 -7.43 -32.37
#